data_e21d96565255e0e32acdc21093486885
#
_entry.id   e21d96565255e0e32acdc21093486885
#
_cell.length_a   1.000
_cell.length_b   1.000
_cell.length_c   1.000
_cell.angle_alpha   90.00
_cell.angle_beta   90.00
_cell.angle_gamma   90.00
#
_symmetry.space_group_name_H-M   'P 1'
#
loop_
_entity.id
_entity.type
_entity.pdbx_description
1 polymer ?
#
loop_
_entity_poly.entity_id
_entity_poly.type
_entity_poly.pdbx_seq_one_letter_code
_entity_poly.pdbx_strand_id
1 'polypeptide(L)'
;MMTRPLHMYYMIKSLALAAAMMLTLASADALAASSGVKLESPTIDAGSKKSLQRGAKLFVNYCMACHSANYQRYNRMARDIGLSEEDVAEQLIFTTDSSGEPTKTGSLMENNMTSEYGRKAFGVVPPNLALTARSRGVDWIYTYLKSFYIDPSRGAIGVNNTVYAGAAMPHVLWELQGWQKKVMVDDGHGGQEAKLELVSPGSQSPAEYDQTINDITNFLAYMSDPIKQTRHRIGTFVLLFLFVLLGIAYLLKKEYWRDVVH
;
A
#
# COMPACT_ATOMS: atom_id res chain seq x y z
N MET A 1 50.26 -37.30 7.69
CA MET A 1 49.24 -37.26 6.62
C MET A 1 47.83 -37.41 7.24
N MET A 2 47.36 -36.46 8.04
CA MET A 2 46.04 -36.51 8.72
C MET A 2 45.61 -35.12 9.22
N THR A 3 45.34 -34.17 8.29
CA THR A 3 44.82 -32.82 8.69
C THR A 3 43.55 -32.38 7.93
N ARG A 4 43.01 -33.25 7.05
CA ARG A 4 41.81 -32.95 6.27
C ARG A 4 40.47 -32.91 7.03
N PRO A 5 40.22 -33.67 8.12
CA PRO A 5 38.91 -33.68 8.77
C PRO A 5 38.59 -32.39 9.59
N LEU A 6 39.62 -31.71 10.10
CA LEU A 6 39.43 -30.54 10.96
C LEU A 6 38.94 -29.31 10.19
N HIS A 7 39.45 -29.06 8.99
CA HIS A 7 39.08 -27.94 8.12
C HIS A 7 37.63 -28.05 7.63
N MET A 8 37.22 -29.27 7.25
CA MET A 8 35.84 -29.53 6.80
C MET A 8 34.84 -29.35 7.96
N TYR A 9 35.19 -29.69 9.16
CA TYR A 9 34.41 -29.50 10.37
C TYR A 9 34.17 -28.00 10.71
N TYR A 10 35.21 -27.17 10.62
CA TYR A 10 35.10 -25.72 10.82
C TYR A 10 34.33 -25.03 9.69
N MET A 11 34.46 -25.48 8.45
CA MET A 11 33.65 -24.95 7.34
C MET A 11 32.18 -25.28 7.48
N ILE A 12 31.81 -26.49 7.91
CA ILE A 12 30.41 -26.86 8.17
C ILE A 12 29.84 -26.06 9.34
N LYS A 13 30.60 -25.85 10.41
CA LYS A 13 30.17 -25.02 11.54
C LYS A 13 29.99 -23.56 11.16
N SER A 14 30.88 -22.96 10.37
CA SER A 14 30.74 -21.58 9.91
C SER A 14 29.55 -21.40 8.94
N LEU A 15 29.30 -22.39 8.08
CA LEU A 15 28.12 -22.38 7.20
C LEU A 15 26.81 -22.52 8.00
N ALA A 16 26.79 -23.40 9.01
CA ALA A 16 25.65 -23.57 9.89
C ALA A 16 25.39 -22.33 10.76
N LEU A 17 26.45 -21.67 11.23
CA LEU A 17 26.34 -20.43 12.00
C LEU A 17 25.83 -19.27 11.11
N ALA A 18 26.33 -19.16 9.87
CA ALA A 18 25.86 -18.17 8.91
C ALA A 18 24.39 -18.41 8.49
N ALA A 19 23.99 -19.67 8.30
CA ALA A 19 22.61 -20.03 8.02
C ALA A 19 21.68 -19.74 9.20
N ALA A 20 22.11 -20.03 10.46
CA ALA A 20 21.37 -19.70 11.66
C ALA A 20 21.23 -18.17 11.85
N MET A 21 22.29 -17.42 11.54
CA MET A 21 22.27 -15.95 11.60
C MET A 21 21.36 -15.32 10.54
N MET A 22 21.28 -15.89 9.33
CA MET A 22 20.32 -15.49 8.31
C MET A 22 18.87 -15.83 8.68
N LEU A 23 18.62 -16.97 9.35
CA LEU A 23 17.28 -17.32 9.83
C LEU A 23 16.80 -16.38 10.96
N THR A 24 17.69 -15.93 11.84
CA THR A 24 17.32 -14.99 12.93
C THR A 24 17.07 -13.57 12.42
N LEU A 25 17.69 -13.16 11.30
CA LEU A 25 17.42 -11.88 10.65
C LEU A 25 16.10 -11.87 9.86
N ALA A 26 15.60 -13.03 9.45
CA ALA A 26 14.32 -13.17 8.77
C ALA A 26 13.11 -13.07 9.71
N SER A 27 13.29 -13.22 11.02
CA SER A 27 12.23 -13.16 12.03
C SER A 27 12.15 -11.82 12.78
N ALA A 28 12.89 -10.79 12.36
CA ALA A 28 12.62 -9.43 12.79
C ALA A 28 11.36 -8.91 12.06
N ASP A 29 10.20 -9.45 12.42
CA ASP A 29 8.93 -8.79 12.16
C ASP A 29 9.05 -7.41 12.80
N ALA A 30 9.14 -6.39 11.93
CA ALA A 30 9.07 -5.01 12.36
C ALA A 30 7.72 -4.87 13.08
N LEU A 31 7.76 -4.81 14.41
CA LEU A 31 6.65 -4.36 15.25
C LEU A 31 6.41 -2.89 14.89
N ALA A 32 5.87 -2.66 13.70
CA ALA A 32 5.24 -1.41 13.37
C ALA A 32 4.17 -1.21 14.43
N ALA A 33 4.24 -0.08 15.15
CA ALA A 33 3.32 0.27 16.22
C ALA A 33 1.89 0.10 15.68
N SER A 34 1.30 -1.07 15.93
CA SER A 34 -0.07 -1.35 15.56
C SER A 34 -0.92 -0.58 16.57
N SER A 35 -1.94 0.10 16.09
CA SER A 35 -2.97 0.75 16.91
C SER A 35 -3.75 -0.22 17.81
N GLY A 36 -3.30 -1.46 17.95
CA GLY A 36 -4.02 -2.54 18.66
C GLY A 36 -5.24 -3.06 17.88
N VAL A 37 -5.57 -2.44 16.75
CA VAL A 37 -6.69 -2.86 15.89
C VAL A 37 -6.21 -3.94 14.92
N LYS A 38 -6.92 -5.05 14.85
CA LYS A 38 -6.68 -6.10 13.86
C LYS A 38 -6.98 -5.56 12.46
N LEU A 39 -5.96 -5.55 11.60
CA LEU A 39 -6.12 -5.12 10.22
C LEU A 39 -6.72 -6.24 9.36
N GLU A 40 -7.62 -5.86 8.44
CA GLU A 40 -8.17 -6.73 7.41
C GLU A 40 -7.26 -6.68 6.17
N SER A 41 -7.12 -7.81 5.47
CA SER A 41 -6.27 -7.90 4.28
C SER A 41 -7.09 -7.89 3.00
N PRO A 42 -6.88 -6.90 2.10
CA PRO A 42 -7.52 -6.87 0.79
C PRO A 42 -6.90 -7.90 -0.17
N THR A 43 -7.63 -8.22 -1.23
CA THR A 43 -7.07 -8.99 -2.36
C THR A 43 -6.45 -8.03 -3.36
N ILE A 44 -5.11 -7.91 -3.35
CA ILE A 44 -4.37 -7.04 -4.27
C ILE A 44 -3.94 -7.81 -5.52
N ASP A 45 -4.45 -7.36 -6.66
CA ASP A 45 -4.06 -7.86 -7.99
C ASP A 45 -3.73 -6.70 -8.93
N ALA A 46 -2.45 -6.34 -8.98
CA ALA A 46 -1.94 -5.30 -9.89
C ALA A 46 -2.04 -5.68 -11.38
N GLY A 47 -2.37 -6.93 -11.71
CA GLY A 47 -2.63 -7.40 -13.08
C GLY A 47 -4.09 -7.22 -13.52
N SER A 48 -5.01 -7.05 -12.58
CA SER A 48 -6.43 -6.88 -12.86
C SER A 48 -6.75 -5.48 -13.37
N LYS A 49 -6.63 -5.27 -14.69
CA LYS A 49 -6.95 -3.97 -15.33
C LYS A 49 -8.36 -3.48 -14.96
N LYS A 50 -9.34 -4.38 -14.88
CA LYS A 50 -10.72 -4.02 -14.51
C LYS A 50 -10.80 -3.45 -13.08
N SER A 51 -10.12 -4.07 -12.12
CA SER A 51 -10.05 -3.55 -10.75
C SER A 51 -9.36 -2.20 -10.72
N LEU A 52 -8.22 -2.05 -11.43
CA LEU A 52 -7.48 -0.78 -11.50
C LEU A 52 -8.30 0.33 -12.16
N GLN A 53 -9.08 0.04 -13.21
CA GLN A 53 -9.98 1.01 -13.85
C GLN A 53 -11.08 1.48 -12.91
N ARG A 54 -11.74 0.55 -12.18
CA ARG A 54 -12.74 0.92 -11.16
C ARG A 54 -12.11 1.72 -10.03
N GLY A 55 -10.94 1.28 -9.54
CA GLY A 55 -10.17 1.99 -8.51
C GLY A 55 -9.74 3.39 -8.92
N ALA A 56 -9.29 3.57 -10.18
CA ALA A 56 -8.96 4.89 -10.73
C ALA A 56 -10.18 5.82 -10.74
N LYS A 57 -11.33 5.32 -11.20
CA LYS A 57 -12.58 6.07 -11.21
C LYS A 57 -13.02 6.46 -9.79
N LEU A 58 -12.95 5.54 -8.85
CA LEU A 58 -13.27 5.80 -7.44
C LEU A 58 -12.31 6.82 -6.82
N PHE A 59 -11.01 6.68 -7.08
CA PHE A 59 -9.99 7.61 -6.60
C PHE A 59 -10.24 9.04 -7.09
N VAL A 60 -10.50 9.21 -8.38
CA VAL A 60 -10.73 10.53 -8.97
C VAL A 60 -12.01 11.17 -8.42
N ASN A 61 -13.07 10.38 -8.24
CA ASN A 61 -14.38 10.92 -7.78
C ASN A 61 -14.45 11.18 -6.27
N TYR A 62 -13.78 10.37 -5.42
CA TYR A 62 -13.91 10.47 -3.97
C TYR A 62 -12.65 10.98 -3.25
N CYS A 63 -11.47 10.83 -3.84
CA CYS A 63 -10.23 11.15 -3.13
C CYS A 63 -9.53 12.38 -3.72
N MET A 64 -9.56 12.55 -5.05
CA MET A 64 -8.72 13.52 -5.73
C MET A 64 -9.13 14.97 -5.50
N ALA A 65 -10.34 15.24 -5.05
CA ALA A 65 -10.73 16.59 -4.62
C ALA A 65 -9.83 17.13 -3.49
N CYS A 66 -9.34 16.23 -2.61
CA CYS A 66 -8.51 16.58 -1.47
C CYS A 66 -7.08 16.04 -1.57
N HIS A 67 -6.85 14.94 -2.23
CA HIS A 67 -5.57 14.23 -2.27
C HIS A 67 -4.98 14.20 -3.68
N SER A 68 -3.77 14.69 -3.83
CA SER A 68 -2.99 14.50 -5.06
C SER A 68 -2.32 13.12 -5.08
N ALA A 69 -1.96 12.66 -6.29
CA ALA A 69 -1.09 11.52 -6.56
C ALA A 69 0.05 11.94 -7.49
N ASN A 70 0.84 12.94 -7.07
CA ASN A 70 1.74 13.71 -7.92
C ASN A 70 3.05 12.98 -8.32
N TYR A 71 3.14 11.65 -8.12
CA TYR A 71 4.16 10.81 -8.75
C TYR A 71 3.61 9.98 -9.91
N GLN A 72 2.29 10.11 -10.18
CA GLN A 72 1.61 9.45 -11.27
C GLN A 72 1.20 10.47 -12.34
N ARG A 73 1.38 10.14 -13.63
CA ARG A 73 0.86 10.90 -14.76
C ARG A 73 -0.38 10.21 -15.31
N TYR A 74 -1.35 10.99 -15.77
CA TYR A 74 -2.58 10.45 -16.36
C TYR A 74 -2.31 9.56 -17.57
N ASN A 75 -1.46 9.98 -18.51
CA ASN A 75 -1.11 9.18 -19.70
C ASN A 75 -0.34 7.89 -19.34
N ARG A 76 0.46 7.88 -18.28
CA ARG A 76 1.10 6.68 -17.79
C ARG A 76 0.07 5.72 -17.21
N MET A 77 -0.82 6.23 -16.37
CA MET A 77 -1.91 5.46 -15.81
C MET A 77 -2.79 4.87 -16.92
N ALA A 78 -3.20 5.67 -17.91
CA ALA A 78 -4.00 5.23 -19.07
C ALA A 78 -3.41 3.95 -19.69
N ARG A 79 -2.14 4.01 -20.11
CA ARG A 79 -1.43 2.85 -20.70
C ARG A 79 -1.42 1.62 -19.79
N ASP A 80 -1.07 1.81 -18.53
CA ASP A 80 -0.85 0.71 -17.60
C ASP A 80 -2.17 -0.02 -17.29
N ILE A 81 -3.29 0.73 -17.15
CA ILE A 81 -4.60 0.14 -16.87
C ILE A 81 -5.40 -0.19 -18.15
N GLY A 82 -4.89 0.17 -19.32
CA GLY A 82 -5.49 -0.19 -20.61
C GLY A 82 -6.70 0.67 -21.00
N LEU A 83 -6.65 1.97 -20.69
CA LEU A 83 -7.58 3.00 -21.21
C LEU A 83 -6.89 3.82 -22.29
N SER A 84 -7.68 4.42 -23.19
CA SER A 84 -7.16 5.44 -24.11
C SER A 84 -6.88 6.75 -23.36
N GLU A 85 -6.04 7.62 -23.93
CA GLU A 85 -5.81 8.95 -23.35
C GLU A 85 -7.07 9.83 -23.47
N GLU A 86 -7.87 9.61 -24.49
CA GLU A 86 -9.15 10.27 -24.69
C GLU A 86 -10.15 9.90 -23.60
N ASP A 87 -10.32 8.59 -23.31
CA ASP A 87 -11.20 8.14 -22.22
C ASP A 87 -10.76 8.72 -20.86
N VAL A 88 -9.46 8.79 -20.62
CA VAL A 88 -8.93 9.36 -19.38
C VAL A 88 -9.17 10.86 -19.32
N ALA A 89 -9.00 11.59 -20.45
CA ALA A 89 -9.27 13.03 -20.50
C ALA A 89 -10.74 13.35 -20.21
N GLU A 90 -11.65 12.57 -20.77
CA GLU A 90 -13.10 12.80 -20.63
C GLU A 90 -13.67 12.32 -19.29
N GLN A 91 -13.16 11.19 -18.75
CA GLN A 91 -13.80 10.50 -17.64
C GLN A 91 -13.04 10.57 -16.32
N LEU A 92 -11.75 10.94 -16.33
CA LEU A 92 -10.90 10.89 -15.15
C LEU A 92 -10.12 12.18 -14.88
N ILE A 93 -10.23 13.22 -15.70
CA ILE A 93 -9.59 14.52 -15.48
C ILE A 93 -10.66 15.58 -15.24
N PHE A 94 -10.84 15.97 -13.98
CA PHE A 94 -11.80 17.00 -13.56
C PHE A 94 -11.11 18.23 -12.98
N THR A 95 -9.77 18.27 -13.06
CA THR A 95 -8.96 19.38 -12.59
C THR A 95 -8.64 20.34 -13.74
N THR A 96 -8.30 21.57 -13.37
CA THR A 96 -7.81 22.60 -14.30
C THR A 96 -6.36 22.94 -14.01
N ASP A 97 -5.65 23.43 -15.00
CA ASP A 97 -4.32 24.01 -14.82
C ASP A 97 -4.38 25.44 -14.25
N SER A 98 -3.22 26.07 -14.08
CA SER A 98 -3.12 27.44 -13.54
C SER A 98 -3.75 28.52 -14.43
N SER A 99 -4.04 28.24 -15.70
CA SER A 99 -4.74 29.14 -16.62
C SER A 99 -6.26 28.92 -16.63
N GLY A 100 -6.75 27.91 -15.88
CA GLY A 100 -8.17 27.53 -15.85
C GLY A 100 -8.57 26.57 -16.97
N GLU A 101 -7.66 26.15 -17.82
CA GLU A 101 -7.91 25.18 -18.87
C GLU A 101 -7.91 23.74 -18.29
N PRO A 102 -8.62 22.79 -18.92
CA PRO A 102 -8.59 21.39 -18.48
C PRO A 102 -7.17 20.84 -18.40
N THR A 103 -6.86 20.14 -17.31
CA THR A 103 -5.56 19.50 -17.11
C THR A 103 -5.27 18.51 -18.25
N LYS A 104 -4.07 18.58 -18.83
CA LYS A 104 -3.66 17.70 -19.94
C LYS A 104 -3.30 16.29 -19.45
N THR A 105 -3.51 15.29 -20.30
CA THR A 105 -3.18 13.87 -19.99
C THR A 105 -1.71 13.61 -19.65
N GLY A 106 -0.79 14.43 -20.17
CA GLY A 106 0.64 14.38 -19.82
C GLY A 106 0.99 14.92 -18.43
N SER A 107 0.04 15.58 -17.75
CA SER A 107 0.26 16.19 -16.43
C SER A 107 0.29 15.15 -15.32
N LEU A 108 0.84 15.54 -14.16
CA LEU A 108 0.75 14.77 -12.91
C LEU A 108 -0.70 14.79 -12.39
N MET A 109 -1.07 13.76 -11.64
CA MET A 109 -2.37 13.68 -10.97
C MET A 109 -2.37 14.58 -9.72
N GLU A 110 -2.55 15.85 -9.93
CA GLU A 110 -2.58 16.88 -8.89
C GLU A 110 -3.99 17.47 -8.78
N ASN A 111 -4.40 17.74 -7.55
CA ASN A 111 -5.67 18.43 -7.28
C ASN A 111 -5.47 19.96 -7.24
N ASN A 112 -6.59 20.68 -7.26
CA ASN A 112 -6.57 22.14 -7.21
C ASN A 112 -6.60 22.70 -5.77
N MET A 113 -6.57 21.86 -4.74
CA MET A 113 -6.61 22.29 -3.34
C MET A 113 -5.25 22.89 -2.92
N THR A 114 -5.26 24.14 -2.51
CA THR A 114 -4.05 24.76 -1.95
C THR A 114 -3.76 24.24 -0.55
N SER A 115 -2.48 24.22 -0.17
CA SER A 115 -2.08 23.84 1.20
C SER A 115 -2.66 24.77 2.27
N GLU A 116 -2.88 26.04 1.94
CA GLU A 116 -3.51 27.01 2.84
C GLU A 116 -4.96 26.65 3.09
N TYR A 117 -5.72 26.40 2.02
CA TYR A 117 -7.11 25.99 2.14
C TYR A 117 -7.24 24.67 2.92
N GLY A 118 -6.40 23.68 2.61
CA GLY A 118 -6.41 22.40 3.34
C GLY A 118 -6.22 22.57 4.85
N ARG A 119 -5.24 23.37 5.26
CA ARG A 119 -5.02 23.70 6.68
C ARG A 119 -6.22 24.43 7.32
N LYS A 120 -6.81 25.37 6.61
CA LYS A 120 -7.97 26.13 7.11
C LYS A 120 -9.22 25.26 7.25
N ALA A 121 -9.46 24.37 6.28
CA ALA A 121 -10.68 23.53 6.24
C ALA A 121 -10.59 22.31 7.17
N PHE A 122 -9.43 21.66 7.26
CA PHE A 122 -9.26 20.37 7.95
C PHE A 122 -8.28 20.42 9.13
N GLY A 123 -7.62 21.54 9.37
CA GLY A 123 -6.56 21.68 10.38
C GLY A 123 -5.20 21.09 9.92
N VAL A 124 -5.19 20.34 8.84
CA VAL A 124 -4.00 19.69 8.24
C VAL A 124 -4.07 19.77 6.72
N VAL A 125 -2.93 19.66 6.05
CA VAL A 125 -2.91 19.48 4.60
C VAL A 125 -3.17 18.01 4.29
N PRO A 126 -4.19 17.67 3.47
CA PRO A 126 -4.39 16.30 3.03
C PRO A 126 -3.13 15.74 2.38
N PRO A 127 -2.63 14.57 2.81
CA PRO A 127 -1.39 14.03 2.28
C PRO A 127 -1.53 13.57 0.83
N ASN A 128 -0.39 13.60 0.11
CA ASN A 128 -0.27 12.97 -1.18
C ASN A 128 -0.38 11.45 -1.05
N LEU A 129 -1.25 10.82 -1.86
CA LEU A 129 -1.52 9.38 -1.77
C LEU A 129 -0.64 8.50 -2.66
N ALA A 130 0.21 9.07 -3.53
CA ALA A 130 1.02 8.31 -4.48
C ALA A 130 1.87 7.19 -3.85
N LEU A 131 2.36 7.37 -2.63
CA LEU A 131 3.20 6.39 -1.93
C LEU A 131 2.57 5.82 -0.66
N THR A 132 1.28 6.08 -0.41
CA THR A 132 0.62 5.72 0.85
C THR A 132 0.55 4.20 1.04
N ALA A 133 0.28 3.42 -0.01
CA ALA A 133 0.27 1.97 0.07
C ALA A 133 1.66 1.38 0.38
N ARG A 134 2.72 2.08 0.02
CA ARG A 134 4.09 1.68 0.33
C ARG A 134 4.52 2.04 1.76
N SER A 135 4.05 3.18 2.28
CA SER A 135 4.42 3.67 3.61
C SER A 135 3.55 3.12 4.73
N ARG A 136 2.26 2.93 4.49
CA ARG A 136 1.29 2.43 5.48
C ARG A 136 0.94 0.96 5.32
N GLY A 137 1.10 0.41 4.12
CA GLY A 137 0.61 -0.93 3.76
C GLY A 137 -0.83 -0.92 3.26
N VAL A 138 -1.16 -1.94 2.47
CA VAL A 138 -2.49 -2.10 1.86
C VAL A 138 -3.54 -2.49 2.90
N ASP A 139 -3.20 -3.32 3.88
CA ASP A 139 -4.09 -3.75 4.97
C ASP A 139 -4.53 -2.55 5.82
N TRP A 140 -3.61 -1.63 6.09
CA TRP A 140 -3.90 -0.40 6.80
C TRP A 140 -4.89 0.48 6.03
N ILE A 141 -4.66 0.70 4.73
CA ILE A 141 -5.55 1.53 3.89
C ILE A 141 -6.95 0.91 3.81
N TYR A 142 -7.02 -0.39 3.53
CA TYR A 142 -8.26 -1.12 3.43
C TYR A 142 -9.08 -1.01 4.71
N THR A 143 -8.47 -1.31 5.85
CA THR A 143 -9.13 -1.24 7.15
C THR A 143 -9.47 0.19 7.53
N TYR A 144 -8.58 1.16 7.24
CA TYR A 144 -8.82 2.58 7.52
C TYR A 144 -10.09 3.09 6.80
N LEU A 145 -10.24 2.80 5.51
CA LEU A 145 -11.40 3.26 4.72
C LEU A 145 -12.72 2.62 5.17
N LYS A 146 -12.69 1.47 5.84
CA LYS A 146 -13.85 0.76 6.40
C LYS A 146 -14.18 1.17 7.83
N SER A 147 -13.29 1.85 8.52
CA SER A 147 -13.30 1.99 10.00
C SER A 147 -13.78 3.34 10.51
N PHE A 148 -14.43 4.13 9.70
CA PHE A 148 -15.05 5.39 10.13
C PHE A 148 -16.32 5.12 10.95
N TYR A 149 -16.51 5.90 12.03
CA TYR A 149 -17.71 5.85 12.86
C TYR A 149 -18.12 7.24 13.35
N ILE A 150 -19.39 7.41 13.68
CA ILE A 150 -19.92 8.65 14.23
C ILE A 150 -19.29 8.91 15.59
N ASP A 151 -18.71 10.09 15.78
CA ASP A 151 -18.14 10.55 17.03
C ASP A 151 -18.48 12.03 17.26
N PRO A 152 -19.54 12.32 18.02
CA PRO A 152 -19.96 13.70 18.28
C PRO A 152 -18.89 14.55 19.00
N SER A 153 -17.92 13.93 19.67
CA SER A 153 -16.84 14.66 20.34
C SER A 153 -15.86 15.32 19.37
N ARG A 154 -15.91 14.95 18.08
CA ARG A 154 -15.05 15.47 17.02
C ARG A 154 -15.52 16.79 16.38
N GLY A 155 -16.51 17.45 16.99
CA GLY A 155 -16.99 18.74 16.52
C GLY A 155 -17.52 18.71 15.08
N ALA A 156 -17.06 19.63 14.23
CA ALA A 156 -17.55 19.78 12.85
C ALA A 156 -17.26 18.57 11.94
N ILE A 157 -16.24 17.77 12.23
CA ILE A 157 -15.94 16.56 11.46
C ILE A 157 -16.97 15.47 11.76
N GLY A 158 -17.44 15.36 13.02
CA GLY A 158 -18.50 14.45 13.46
C GLY A 158 -18.18 12.97 13.40
N VAL A 159 -16.98 12.59 12.95
CA VAL A 159 -16.52 11.21 12.77
C VAL A 159 -15.12 10.98 13.33
N ASN A 160 -14.84 9.73 13.64
CA ASN A 160 -13.52 9.25 14.05
C ASN A 160 -13.23 7.93 13.33
N ASN A 161 -12.03 7.37 13.54
CA ASN A 161 -11.59 6.16 12.88
C ASN A 161 -10.92 5.23 13.90
N THR A 162 -11.19 3.92 13.84
CA THR A 162 -10.59 2.97 14.80
C THR A 162 -9.12 2.68 14.52
N VAL A 163 -8.70 2.73 13.25
CA VAL A 163 -7.30 2.48 12.83
C VAL A 163 -6.42 3.71 13.08
N TYR A 164 -7.00 4.90 12.92
CA TYR A 164 -6.29 6.16 13.12
C TYR A 164 -7.17 7.13 13.91
N ALA A 165 -7.11 7.02 15.24
CA ALA A 165 -7.85 7.88 16.14
C ALA A 165 -7.48 9.35 15.94
N GLY A 166 -8.49 10.22 15.94
CA GLY A 166 -8.29 11.64 15.72
C GLY A 166 -8.09 12.04 14.26
N ALA A 167 -8.43 11.17 13.29
CA ALA A 167 -8.35 11.49 11.87
C ALA A 167 -9.05 12.82 11.55
N ALA A 168 -8.35 13.70 10.82
CA ALA A 168 -8.92 14.96 10.31
C ALA A 168 -9.70 14.76 9.00
N MET A 169 -9.58 13.60 8.36
CA MET A 169 -10.33 13.23 7.17
C MET A 169 -11.77 12.91 7.54
N PRO A 170 -12.77 13.51 6.87
CA PRO A 170 -14.16 13.12 7.01
C PRO A 170 -14.41 11.74 6.38
N HIS A 171 -15.55 11.13 6.72
CA HIS A 171 -15.97 9.88 6.07
C HIS A 171 -16.51 10.15 4.66
N VAL A 172 -15.61 10.26 3.66
CA VAL A 172 -15.93 10.64 2.28
C VAL A 172 -16.75 9.59 1.52
N LEU A 173 -16.76 8.34 1.99
CA LEU A 173 -17.47 7.22 1.37
C LEU A 173 -18.79 6.87 2.08
N TRP A 174 -19.30 7.77 2.91
CA TRP A 174 -20.53 7.53 3.69
C TRP A 174 -21.77 7.21 2.83
N GLU A 175 -21.88 7.79 1.65
CA GLU A 175 -22.98 7.49 0.71
C GLU A 175 -22.97 6.03 0.23
N LEU A 176 -21.78 5.43 0.15
CA LEU A 176 -21.60 4.04 -0.26
C LEU A 176 -21.74 3.09 0.92
N GLN A 177 -21.02 3.36 2.03
CA GLN A 177 -20.98 2.49 3.21
C GLN A 177 -22.20 2.67 4.12
N GLY A 178 -22.65 3.89 4.29
CA GLY A 178 -23.54 4.28 5.37
C GLY A 178 -22.80 4.75 6.62
N TRP A 179 -23.55 4.90 7.72
CA TRP A 179 -23.05 5.41 8.99
C TRP A 179 -22.89 4.28 10.00
N GLN A 180 -21.73 4.24 10.67
CA GLN A 180 -21.42 3.28 11.70
C GLN A 180 -21.27 3.96 13.07
N LYS A 181 -21.55 3.22 14.13
CA LYS A 181 -21.20 3.56 15.52
C LYS A 181 -20.19 2.57 16.07
N LYS A 182 -19.35 3.02 16.99
CA LYS A 182 -18.44 2.16 17.73
C LYS A 182 -19.16 1.65 18.98
N VAL A 183 -19.19 0.34 19.16
CA VAL A 183 -19.68 -0.34 20.37
C VAL A 183 -18.56 -1.15 20.98
N MET A 184 -18.56 -1.25 22.31
CA MET A 184 -17.61 -2.12 23.02
C MET A 184 -18.32 -3.44 23.28
N VAL A 185 -17.72 -4.53 22.86
CA VAL A 185 -18.22 -5.89 23.08
C VAL A 185 -17.22 -6.68 23.91
N ASP A 186 -17.69 -7.65 24.68
CA ASP A 186 -16.83 -8.57 25.43
C ASP A 186 -16.02 -9.44 24.44
N ASP A 187 -14.70 -9.51 24.62
CA ASP A 187 -13.79 -10.29 23.77
C ASP A 187 -13.75 -11.79 24.17
N GLY A 188 -14.55 -12.20 25.15
CA GLY A 188 -14.59 -13.57 25.66
C GLY A 188 -13.41 -13.96 26.56
N HIS A 189 -12.47 -13.05 26.79
CA HIS A 189 -11.28 -13.24 27.63
C HIS A 189 -11.23 -12.26 28.82
N GLY A 190 -12.36 -11.57 29.09
CA GLY A 190 -12.49 -10.59 30.17
C GLY A 190 -12.02 -9.18 29.78
N GLY A 191 -11.72 -8.94 28.50
CA GLY A 191 -11.46 -7.63 27.90
C GLY A 191 -12.65 -7.10 27.11
N GLN A 192 -12.49 -5.90 26.56
CA GLN A 192 -13.46 -5.29 25.64
C GLN A 192 -12.81 -5.00 24.30
N GLU A 193 -13.45 -5.42 23.21
CA GLU A 193 -13.05 -5.11 21.86
C GLU A 193 -14.02 -4.09 21.22
N ALA A 194 -13.46 -3.15 20.46
CA ALA A 194 -14.25 -2.17 19.71
C ALA A 194 -14.79 -2.81 18.43
N LYS A 195 -16.11 -2.85 18.28
CA LYS A 195 -16.81 -3.31 17.08
C LYS A 195 -17.55 -2.16 16.43
N LEU A 196 -17.61 -2.15 15.11
CA LEU A 196 -18.40 -1.19 14.34
C LEU A 196 -19.74 -1.80 13.95
N GLU A 197 -20.82 -1.07 14.22
CA GLU A 197 -22.18 -1.48 13.87
C GLU A 197 -22.79 -0.44 12.93
N LEU A 198 -23.38 -0.88 11.84
CA LEU A 198 -24.07 -0.04 10.87
C LEU A 198 -25.35 0.53 11.53
N VAL A 199 -25.47 1.84 11.54
CA VAL A 199 -26.64 2.58 12.08
C VAL A 199 -27.59 2.95 10.95
N SER A 200 -27.04 3.37 9.83
CA SER A 200 -27.81 3.72 8.63
C SER A 200 -27.09 3.17 7.42
N PRO A 201 -27.72 2.32 6.60
CA PRO A 201 -27.10 1.76 5.41
C PRO A 201 -26.82 2.84 4.35
N GLY A 202 -25.74 2.64 3.60
CA GLY A 202 -25.46 3.39 2.38
C GLY A 202 -26.12 2.76 1.16
N SER A 203 -25.67 3.17 -0.01
CA SER A 203 -26.18 2.68 -1.29
C SER A 203 -25.66 1.30 -1.67
N GLN A 204 -24.59 0.82 -1.03
CA GLN A 204 -23.97 -0.48 -1.30
C GLN A 204 -24.22 -1.45 -0.16
N SER A 205 -24.41 -2.72 -0.51
CA SER A 205 -24.33 -3.81 0.46
C SER A 205 -22.90 -3.93 1.04
N PRO A 206 -22.71 -4.58 2.18
CA PRO A 206 -21.35 -4.78 2.74
C PRO A 206 -20.37 -5.43 1.75
N ALA A 207 -20.81 -6.41 0.96
CA ALA A 207 -19.96 -7.08 -0.04
C ALA A 207 -19.59 -6.16 -1.22
N GLU A 208 -20.50 -5.33 -1.69
CA GLU A 208 -20.22 -4.33 -2.73
C GLU A 208 -19.28 -3.25 -2.21
N TYR A 209 -19.44 -2.82 -0.97
CA TYR A 209 -18.55 -1.86 -0.35
C TYR A 209 -17.15 -2.45 -0.15
N ASP A 210 -17.03 -3.71 0.29
CA ASP A 210 -15.75 -4.41 0.37
C ASP A 210 -15.04 -4.46 -0.99
N GLN A 211 -15.77 -4.73 -2.07
CA GLN A 211 -15.22 -4.69 -3.43
C GLN A 211 -14.76 -3.28 -3.81
N THR A 212 -15.53 -2.26 -3.47
CA THR A 212 -15.21 -0.84 -3.73
C THR A 212 -13.91 -0.44 -3.02
N ILE A 213 -13.77 -0.78 -1.73
CA ILE A 213 -12.54 -0.46 -0.97
C ILE A 213 -11.36 -1.29 -1.47
N ASN A 214 -11.60 -2.54 -1.88
CA ASN A 214 -10.57 -3.37 -2.48
C ASN A 214 -10.05 -2.76 -3.79
N ASP A 215 -10.93 -2.27 -4.67
CA ASP A 215 -10.54 -1.63 -5.93
C ASP A 215 -9.76 -0.31 -5.70
N ILE A 216 -10.19 0.53 -4.74
CA ILE A 216 -9.45 1.74 -4.34
C ILE A 216 -8.06 1.35 -3.81
N THR A 217 -7.99 0.37 -2.91
CA THR A 217 -6.72 -0.06 -2.30
C THR A 217 -5.79 -0.66 -3.35
N ASN A 218 -6.32 -1.45 -4.28
CA ASN A 218 -5.56 -2.01 -5.39
C ASN A 218 -4.98 -0.92 -6.30
N PHE A 219 -5.76 0.12 -6.60
CA PHE A 219 -5.29 1.26 -7.38
C PHE A 219 -4.19 2.06 -6.63
N LEU A 220 -4.34 2.28 -5.32
CA LEU A 220 -3.31 2.93 -4.49
C LEU A 220 -2.03 2.07 -4.42
N ALA A 221 -2.16 0.75 -4.34
CA ALA A 221 -1.03 -0.17 -4.40
C ALA A 221 -0.31 -0.09 -5.75
N TYR A 222 -1.06 -0.06 -6.86
CA TYR A 222 -0.51 0.16 -8.20
C TYR A 222 0.23 1.50 -8.28
N MET A 223 -0.38 2.61 -7.87
CA MET A 223 0.26 3.94 -7.93
C MET A 223 1.57 3.99 -7.14
N SER A 224 1.65 3.28 -6.02
CA SER A 224 2.85 3.24 -5.16
C SER A 224 4.01 2.44 -5.76
N ASP A 225 3.75 1.52 -6.68
CA ASP A 225 4.75 0.70 -7.37
C ASP A 225 4.24 0.19 -8.73
N PRO A 226 4.10 1.08 -9.74
CA PRO A 226 3.52 0.73 -11.04
C PRO A 226 4.27 -0.36 -11.80
N ILE A 227 5.56 -0.55 -11.50
CA ILE A 227 6.43 -1.53 -12.16
C ILE A 227 6.66 -2.80 -11.34
N LYS A 228 5.90 -3.00 -10.27
CA LYS A 228 6.10 -4.12 -9.33
C LYS A 228 6.22 -5.47 -10.05
N GLN A 229 5.31 -5.79 -10.95
CA GLN A 229 5.31 -7.06 -11.68
C GLN A 229 6.55 -7.22 -12.59
N THR A 230 6.89 -6.15 -13.33
CA THR A 230 8.09 -6.12 -14.20
C THR A 230 9.36 -6.27 -13.37
N ARG A 231 9.46 -5.57 -12.24
CA ARG A 231 10.58 -5.65 -11.32
C ARG A 231 10.75 -7.07 -10.74
N HIS A 232 9.65 -7.72 -10.34
CA HIS A 232 9.72 -9.11 -9.84
C HIS A 232 10.22 -10.06 -10.93
N ARG A 233 9.67 -9.95 -12.16
CA ARG A 233 10.09 -10.78 -13.29
C ARG A 233 11.58 -10.60 -13.60
N ILE A 234 12.04 -9.35 -13.75
CA ILE A 234 13.46 -9.06 -14.00
C ILE A 234 14.32 -9.53 -12.82
N GLY A 235 13.88 -9.28 -11.58
CA GLY A 235 14.58 -9.69 -10.37
C GLY A 235 14.82 -11.20 -10.30
N THR A 236 13.87 -12.01 -10.73
CA THR A 236 14.04 -13.47 -10.80
C THR A 236 15.20 -13.85 -11.74
N PHE A 237 15.27 -13.25 -12.94
CA PHE A 237 16.37 -13.51 -13.88
C PHE A 237 17.71 -13.01 -13.33
N VAL A 238 17.74 -11.86 -12.67
CA VAL A 238 18.95 -11.32 -12.03
C VAL A 238 19.44 -12.26 -10.93
N LEU A 239 18.55 -12.78 -10.08
CA LEU A 239 18.92 -13.73 -9.02
C LEU A 239 19.48 -15.04 -9.61
N LEU A 240 18.87 -15.58 -10.66
CA LEU A 240 19.39 -16.77 -11.36
C LEU A 240 20.79 -16.52 -11.95
N PHE A 241 20.98 -15.38 -12.60
CA PHE A 241 22.30 -14.99 -13.12
C PHE A 241 23.34 -14.88 -12.01
N LEU A 242 23.02 -14.21 -10.90
CA LEU A 242 23.92 -14.07 -9.76
C LEU A 242 24.26 -15.42 -9.11
N PHE A 243 23.30 -16.34 -9.06
CA PHE A 243 23.54 -17.68 -8.54
C PHE A 243 24.54 -18.46 -9.41
N VAL A 244 24.40 -18.41 -10.73
CA VAL A 244 25.36 -19.02 -11.67
C VAL A 244 26.72 -18.36 -11.55
N LEU A 245 26.76 -17.01 -11.52
CA LEU A 245 27.99 -16.25 -11.36
C LEU A 245 28.72 -16.60 -10.06
N LEU A 246 27.97 -16.74 -8.96
CA LEU A 246 28.50 -17.16 -7.66
C LEU A 246 29.17 -18.53 -7.76
N GLY A 247 28.53 -19.48 -8.45
CA GLY A 247 29.11 -20.82 -8.68
C GLY A 247 30.46 -20.76 -9.44
N ILE A 248 30.50 -20.00 -10.54
CA ILE A 248 31.72 -19.81 -11.34
C ILE A 248 32.80 -19.11 -10.51
N ALA A 249 32.48 -18.04 -9.81
CA ALA A 249 33.40 -17.31 -8.95
C ALA A 249 33.95 -18.18 -7.81
N TYR A 250 33.08 -19.03 -7.23
CA TYR A 250 33.52 -19.99 -6.21
C TYR A 250 34.50 -21.00 -6.75
N LEU A 251 34.24 -21.57 -7.94
CA LEU A 251 35.15 -22.51 -8.60
C LEU A 251 36.48 -21.84 -8.94
N LEU A 252 36.45 -20.61 -9.47
CA LEU A 252 37.64 -19.82 -9.75
C LEU A 252 38.43 -19.54 -8.46
N LYS A 253 37.78 -19.11 -7.40
CA LYS A 253 38.40 -18.94 -6.08
C LYS A 253 39.09 -20.22 -5.64
N LYS A 254 38.39 -21.36 -5.72
CA LYS A 254 38.93 -22.66 -5.31
C LYS A 254 40.19 -23.04 -6.10
N GLU A 255 40.21 -22.71 -7.39
CA GLU A 255 41.38 -22.99 -8.26
C GLU A 255 42.57 -22.08 -7.91
N TYR A 256 42.35 -20.75 -7.79
CA TYR A 256 43.43 -19.82 -7.44
C TYR A 256 44.02 -20.05 -6.03
N TRP A 257 43.25 -20.61 -5.11
CA TRP A 257 43.68 -20.86 -3.74
C TRP A 257 44.12 -22.31 -3.52
N ARG A 258 44.19 -23.14 -4.58
CA ARG A 258 44.56 -24.57 -4.47
C ARG A 258 45.97 -24.79 -3.93
N ASP A 259 46.92 -23.96 -4.32
CA ASP A 259 48.34 -24.10 -4.00
C ASP A 259 48.76 -23.16 -2.82
N VAL A 260 47.83 -22.42 -2.25
CA VAL A 260 48.10 -21.56 -1.07
C VAL A 260 48.01 -22.42 0.18
N VAL A 261 49.14 -22.70 0.79
CA VAL A 261 49.23 -23.41 2.07
C VAL A 261 49.06 -22.37 3.18
N HIS A 262 48.05 -22.56 4.04
CA HIS A 262 47.84 -21.77 5.25
C HIS A 262 48.38 -22.52 6.44
#